data_17730a9814e346835a26ba2850cc2ae1
#
_entry.id   17730a9814e346835a26ba2850cc2ae1
#
_cell.length_a   1.000
_cell.length_b   1.000
_cell.length_c   1.000
_cell.angle_alpha   90.00
_cell.angle_beta   90.00
_cell.angle_gamma   90.00
#
_symmetry.space_group_name_H-M   'P 1'
#
loop_
_entity.id
_entity.type
_entity.pdbx_description
1 polymer ?
#
loop_
_entity_poly.entity_id
_entity_poly.type
_entity_poly.pdbx_seq_one_letter_code
_entity_poly.pdbx_strand_id
1 'polypeptide(L)'
;PQFDEFGVGIIITSYNELQFYLSLFNQQLPIESQFIKQLADSLNAEIVSGTVQNVSDATTWLGYTYLFIRMLRNPVLYSIGVDQLEQDPLLQQHRGNLINSAAIVLEKHGLIKYDRRNGNFQATDLGKIASTYYVSNTTMSTYNRYLKPNAGEMELCNIFCLSEEFKNIVVREEDKLEIAKLLERV
;
A
#
# COMPACT_ATOMS: atom_id res chain seq x y z
N PRO A 1 -0.79 -6.06 25.63
CA PRO A 1 0.34 -6.89 25.21
C PRO A 1 -0.05 -8.35 25.13
N GLN A 2 0.55 -9.11 24.22
CA GLN A 2 0.16 -10.52 23.99
C GLN A 2 0.83 -11.45 25.00
N PHE A 3 1.99 -11.09 25.50
CA PHE A 3 2.84 -11.93 26.36
C PHE A 3 3.11 -11.33 27.74
N ASP A 4 2.87 -10.03 27.92
CA ASP A 4 3.10 -9.30 29.17
C ASP A 4 1.76 -8.87 29.79
N GLU A 5 1.73 -8.64 31.11
CA GLU A 5 0.55 -8.19 31.83
C GLU A 5 0.19 -6.74 31.48
N PHE A 6 1.17 -5.92 31.15
CA PHE A 6 0.97 -4.53 30.76
C PHE A 6 2.00 -4.04 29.74
N GLY A 7 1.70 -2.95 29.07
CA GLY A 7 2.61 -2.26 28.15
C GLY A 7 2.43 -0.75 28.27
N VAL A 8 3.52 0.00 28.06
CA VAL A 8 3.54 1.46 28.10
C VAL A 8 3.80 2.00 26.70
N GLY A 9 2.85 2.77 26.18
CA GLY A 9 3.03 3.54 24.94
C GLY A 9 3.30 5.02 25.25
N ILE A 10 4.37 5.58 24.69
CA ILE A 10 4.74 6.98 24.87
C ILE A 10 4.65 7.70 23.53
N ILE A 11 3.83 8.77 23.47
CA ILE A 11 3.72 9.65 22.31
C ILE A 11 4.40 10.98 22.66
N ILE A 12 5.40 11.35 21.86
CA ILE A 12 6.06 12.66 21.93
C ILE A 12 5.51 13.50 20.77
N THR A 13 4.85 14.60 21.10
CA THR A 13 4.17 15.44 20.08
C THR A 13 4.24 16.92 20.44
N SER A 14 3.87 17.78 19.48
CA SER A 14 3.75 19.22 19.72
C SER A 14 2.46 19.55 20.48
N TYR A 15 2.43 20.70 21.14
CA TYR A 15 1.24 21.17 21.86
C TYR A 15 0.01 21.32 20.93
N ASN A 16 0.24 21.71 19.68
CA ASN A 16 -0.83 21.90 18.70
C ASN A 16 -1.54 20.59 18.32
N GLU A 17 -0.83 19.48 18.39
CA GLU A 17 -1.37 18.15 18.06
C GLU A 17 -1.89 17.39 19.30
N LEU A 18 -1.64 17.92 20.51
CA LEU A 18 -2.02 17.25 21.75
C LEU A 18 -3.52 16.92 21.79
N GLN A 19 -4.38 17.85 21.37
CA GLN A 19 -5.84 17.66 21.36
C GLN A 19 -6.26 16.50 20.44
N PHE A 20 -5.61 16.35 19.30
CA PHE A 20 -5.86 15.25 18.38
C PHE A 20 -5.53 13.89 19.03
N TYR A 21 -4.34 13.77 19.64
CA TYR A 21 -3.95 12.52 20.31
C TYR A 21 -4.82 12.23 21.56
N LEU A 22 -5.20 13.24 22.33
CA LEU A 22 -6.14 13.05 23.44
C LEU A 22 -7.51 12.55 22.97
N SER A 23 -8.01 13.03 21.84
CA SER A 23 -9.26 12.53 21.25
C SER A 23 -9.16 11.09 20.78
N LEU A 24 -8.00 10.67 20.24
CA LEU A 24 -7.73 9.28 19.89
C LEU A 24 -7.71 8.37 21.14
N PHE A 25 -7.05 8.78 22.21
CA PHE A 25 -7.02 8.02 23.49
C PHE A 25 -8.42 7.86 24.11
N ASN A 26 -9.25 8.88 24.01
CA ASN A 26 -10.61 8.81 24.50
C ASN A 26 -11.60 8.10 23.55
N GLN A 27 -11.08 7.45 22.49
CA GLN A 27 -11.86 6.75 21.47
C GLN A 27 -12.94 7.62 20.78
N GLN A 28 -12.80 8.93 20.83
CA GLN A 28 -13.72 9.86 20.17
C GLN A 28 -13.58 9.85 18.66
N LEU A 29 -12.38 9.54 18.16
CA LEU A 29 -12.07 9.40 16.74
C LEU A 29 -11.54 7.98 16.47
N PRO A 30 -12.29 7.15 15.75
CA PRO A 30 -11.80 5.83 15.38
C PRO A 30 -10.65 5.96 14.36
N ILE A 31 -9.62 5.13 14.52
CA ILE A 31 -8.54 5.02 13.53
C ILE A 31 -9.07 4.23 12.34
N GLU A 32 -9.08 4.84 11.17
CA GLU A 32 -9.49 4.20 9.93
C GLU A 32 -8.31 3.53 9.22
N SER A 33 -8.61 2.45 8.49
CA SER A 33 -7.59 1.70 7.77
C SER A 33 -7.14 2.44 6.51
N GLN A 34 -5.83 2.57 6.32
CA GLN A 34 -5.21 3.07 5.09
C GLN A 34 -4.78 1.94 4.15
N PHE A 35 -5.14 0.69 4.47
CA PHE A 35 -4.65 -0.51 3.80
C PHE A 35 -5.01 -0.58 2.30
N ILE A 36 -6.13 0.02 1.88
CA ILE A 36 -6.53 0.05 0.46
C ILE A 36 -5.43 0.63 -0.43
N LYS A 37 -4.71 1.66 0.04
CA LYS A 37 -3.62 2.29 -0.72
C LYS A 37 -2.43 1.35 -0.94
N GLN A 38 -2.21 0.41 -0.02
CA GLN A 38 -1.10 -0.55 -0.05
C GLN A 38 -1.55 -1.95 -0.45
N LEU A 39 -2.84 -2.10 -0.81
CA LEU A 39 -3.42 -3.41 -1.07
C LEU A 39 -2.70 -4.16 -2.20
N ALA A 40 -2.34 -3.45 -3.28
CA ALA A 40 -1.65 -4.06 -4.41
C ALA A 40 -0.27 -4.61 -4.00
N ASP A 41 0.54 -3.83 -3.29
CA ASP A 41 1.87 -4.26 -2.86
C ASP A 41 1.81 -5.40 -1.84
N SER A 42 0.86 -5.33 -0.91
CA SER A 42 0.62 -6.40 0.06
C SER A 42 0.13 -7.68 -0.61
N LEU A 43 -0.78 -7.57 -1.60
CA LEU A 43 -1.24 -8.70 -2.38
C LEU A 43 -0.10 -9.36 -3.17
N ASN A 44 0.79 -8.55 -3.77
CA ASN A 44 1.98 -9.08 -4.45
C ASN A 44 2.86 -9.91 -3.49
N ALA A 45 3.09 -9.40 -2.27
CA ALA A 45 3.87 -10.11 -1.26
C ALA A 45 3.23 -11.46 -0.88
N GLU A 46 1.92 -11.52 -0.70
CA GLU A 46 1.19 -12.75 -0.38
C GLU A 46 1.18 -13.75 -1.54
N ILE A 47 1.12 -13.27 -2.79
CA ILE A 47 1.24 -14.14 -3.98
C ILE A 47 2.67 -14.69 -4.08
N VAL A 48 3.68 -13.87 -3.85
CA VAL A 48 5.10 -14.29 -3.90
C VAL A 48 5.42 -15.30 -2.81
N SER A 49 4.87 -15.12 -1.60
CA SER A 49 5.04 -16.07 -0.48
C SER A 49 4.31 -17.39 -0.70
N GLY A 50 3.36 -17.45 -1.64
CA GLY A 50 2.52 -18.61 -1.90
C GLY A 50 1.31 -18.75 -0.97
N THR A 51 1.07 -17.80 -0.06
CA THR A 51 -0.09 -17.78 0.83
C THR A 51 -1.39 -17.58 0.04
N VAL A 52 -1.34 -16.79 -1.02
CA VAL A 52 -2.45 -16.48 -1.93
C VAL A 52 -2.14 -16.99 -3.32
N GLN A 53 -2.99 -17.88 -3.84
CA GLN A 53 -2.83 -18.46 -5.17
C GLN A 53 -3.93 -18.03 -6.15
N ASN A 54 -5.07 -17.60 -5.64
CA ASN A 54 -6.23 -17.22 -6.43
C ASN A 54 -7.06 -16.12 -5.75
N VAL A 55 -8.07 -15.61 -6.46
CA VAL A 55 -8.99 -14.56 -5.95
C VAL A 55 -9.74 -14.99 -4.70
N SER A 56 -10.10 -16.27 -4.57
CA SER A 56 -10.81 -16.79 -3.38
C SER A 56 -9.93 -16.73 -2.13
N ASP A 57 -8.68 -17.18 -2.25
CA ASP A 57 -7.70 -17.12 -1.17
C ASP A 57 -7.44 -15.67 -0.75
N ALA A 58 -7.25 -14.78 -1.74
CA ALA A 58 -7.04 -13.35 -1.50
C ALA A 58 -8.24 -12.69 -0.80
N THR A 59 -9.46 -13.05 -1.21
CA THR A 59 -10.69 -12.53 -0.60
C THR A 59 -10.81 -13.01 0.85
N THR A 60 -10.43 -14.24 1.13
CA THR A 60 -10.39 -14.81 2.48
C THR A 60 -9.31 -14.12 3.32
N TRP A 61 -8.09 -13.96 2.78
CA TRP A 61 -6.99 -13.25 3.42
C TRP A 61 -7.37 -11.82 3.81
N LEU A 62 -8.05 -11.07 2.91
CA LEU A 62 -8.49 -9.70 3.20
C LEU A 62 -9.49 -9.67 4.39
N GLY A 63 -10.23 -10.75 4.62
CA GLY A 63 -11.14 -10.90 5.76
C GLY A 63 -10.45 -10.96 7.13
N TYR A 64 -9.14 -11.24 7.18
CA TYR A 64 -8.36 -11.23 8.42
C TYR A 64 -7.69 -9.88 8.71
N THR A 65 -7.89 -8.87 7.85
CA THR A 65 -7.26 -7.56 8.01
C THR A 65 -8.11 -6.60 8.84
N TYR A 66 -7.45 -5.59 9.42
CA TYR A 66 -8.13 -4.50 10.11
C TYR A 66 -9.07 -3.73 9.16
N LEU A 67 -8.71 -3.63 7.87
CA LEU A 67 -9.55 -3.02 6.84
C LEU A 67 -10.96 -3.63 6.84
N PHE A 68 -11.07 -4.95 6.86
CA PHE A 68 -12.36 -5.64 6.86
C PHE A 68 -13.24 -5.25 8.06
N ILE A 69 -12.65 -5.20 9.26
CA ILE A 69 -13.38 -4.78 10.46
C ILE A 69 -13.86 -3.33 10.35
N ARG A 70 -13.03 -2.43 9.74
CA ARG A 70 -13.42 -1.04 9.55
C ARG A 70 -14.51 -0.88 8.49
N MET A 71 -14.45 -1.62 7.40
CA MET A 71 -15.49 -1.66 6.37
C MET A 71 -16.87 -2.07 6.96
N LEU A 72 -16.88 -3.04 7.86
CA LEU A 72 -18.11 -3.46 8.54
C LEU A 72 -18.62 -2.39 9.53
N ARG A 73 -17.72 -1.69 10.21
CA ARG A 73 -18.09 -0.70 11.25
C ARG A 73 -18.43 0.66 10.69
N ASN A 74 -17.80 1.06 9.60
CA ASN A 74 -18.00 2.38 8.98
C ASN A 74 -18.06 2.25 7.45
N PRO A 75 -19.09 1.54 6.91
CA PRO A 75 -19.15 1.19 5.48
C PRO A 75 -19.14 2.41 4.56
N VAL A 76 -19.79 3.50 4.95
CA VAL A 76 -19.90 4.72 4.15
C VAL A 76 -18.54 5.31 3.78
N LEU A 77 -17.57 5.26 4.71
CA LEU A 77 -16.22 5.76 4.46
C LEU A 77 -15.47 4.95 3.38
N TYR A 78 -15.84 3.70 3.22
CA TYR A 78 -15.26 2.77 2.24
C TYR A 78 -16.13 2.62 0.99
N SER A 79 -17.05 3.59 0.76
CA SER A 79 -17.95 3.61 -0.40
C SER A 79 -18.88 2.38 -0.50
N ILE A 80 -19.27 1.84 0.64
CA ILE A 80 -20.20 0.72 0.76
C ILE A 80 -21.57 1.27 1.12
N GLY A 81 -22.56 1.04 0.25
CA GLY A 81 -23.95 1.42 0.52
C GLY A 81 -24.62 0.50 1.54
N VAL A 82 -25.64 1.00 2.22
CA VAL A 82 -26.42 0.22 3.19
C VAL A 82 -27.06 -1.00 2.52
N ASP A 83 -27.60 -0.82 1.31
CA ASP A 83 -28.21 -1.90 0.52
C ASP A 83 -27.22 -3.02 0.17
N GLN A 84 -25.96 -2.66 -0.05
CA GLN A 84 -24.89 -3.64 -0.32
C GLN A 84 -24.57 -4.47 0.94
N LEU A 85 -24.58 -3.83 2.11
CA LEU A 85 -24.31 -4.53 3.37
C LEU A 85 -25.45 -5.48 3.75
N GLU A 86 -26.70 -5.15 3.40
CA GLU A 86 -27.85 -6.04 3.60
C GLU A 86 -27.79 -7.28 2.69
N GLN A 87 -27.33 -7.12 1.43
CA GLN A 87 -27.22 -8.22 0.46
C GLN A 87 -25.96 -9.07 0.68
N ASP A 88 -24.87 -8.47 1.13
CA ASP A 88 -23.56 -9.11 1.38
C ASP A 88 -23.03 -8.73 2.77
N PRO A 89 -23.57 -9.32 3.85
CA PRO A 89 -23.20 -8.97 5.22
C PRO A 89 -21.73 -9.18 5.55
N LEU A 90 -21.03 -10.06 4.84
CA LEU A 90 -19.60 -10.33 4.99
C LEU A 90 -18.75 -9.62 3.95
N LEU A 91 -19.35 -8.75 3.12
CA LEU A 91 -18.67 -8.00 2.08
C LEU A 91 -17.80 -8.86 1.15
N GLN A 92 -18.23 -10.09 0.88
CA GLN A 92 -17.48 -11.05 0.09
C GLN A 92 -17.29 -10.57 -1.34
N GLN A 93 -18.36 -10.08 -1.95
CA GLN A 93 -18.31 -9.51 -3.30
C GLN A 93 -17.49 -8.21 -3.34
N HIS A 94 -17.68 -7.34 -2.35
CA HIS A 94 -16.91 -6.08 -2.28
C HIS A 94 -15.41 -6.34 -2.11
N ARG A 95 -15.03 -7.26 -1.21
CA ARG A 95 -13.63 -7.69 -1.04
C ARG A 95 -13.06 -8.30 -2.32
N GLY A 96 -13.84 -9.16 -3.00
CA GLY A 96 -13.45 -9.72 -4.30
C GLY A 96 -13.20 -8.63 -5.35
N ASN A 97 -14.02 -7.59 -5.40
CA ASN A 97 -13.83 -6.45 -6.31
C ASN A 97 -12.54 -5.66 -6.00
N LEU A 98 -12.24 -5.45 -4.71
CA LEU A 98 -10.98 -4.80 -4.29
C LEU A 98 -9.77 -5.63 -4.73
N ILE A 99 -9.80 -6.94 -4.51
CA ILE A 99 -8.74 -7.87 -4.93
C ILE A 99 -8.58 -7.87 -6.45
N ASN A 100 -9.68 -7.96 -7.21
CA ASN A 100 -9.62 -7.89 -8.67
C ASN A 100 -9.00 -6.58 -9.17
N SER A 101 -9.37 -5.45 -8.56
CA SER A 101 -8.80 -4.15 -8.92
C SER A 101 -7.28 -4.11 -8.64
N ALA A 102 -6.85 -4.60 -7.49
CA ALA A 102 -5.43 -4.69 -7.13
C ALA A 102 -4.67 -5.64 -8.08
N ALA A 103 -5.25 -6.80 -8.41
CA ALA A 103 -4.65 -7.77 -9.32
C ALA A 103 -4.46 -7.21 -10.75
N ILE A 104 -5.44 -6.44 -11.25
CA ILE A 104 -5.35 -5.76 -12.55
C ILE A 104 -4.20 -4.74 -12.55
N VAL A 105 -4.02 -4.00 -11.46
CA VAL A 105 -2.89 -3.06 -11.31
C VAL A 105 -1.56 -3.80 -11.33
N LEU A 106 -1.42 -4.88 -10.56
CA LEU A 106 -0.20 -5.69 -10.52
C LEU A 106 0.12 -6.35 -11.88
N GLU A 107 -0.89 -6.87 -12.57
CA GLU A 107 -0.73 -7.41 -13.93
C GLU A 107 -0.24 -6.34 -14.91
N LYS A 108 -0.85 -5.16 -14.88
CA LYS A 108 -0.46 -4.00 -15.72
C LYS A 108 1.00 -3.58 -15.47
N HIS A 109 1.47 -3.67 -14.23
CA HIS A 109 2.86 -3.37 -13.85
C HIS A 109 3.81 -4.55 -14.06
N GLY A 110 3.31 -5.71 -14.52
CA GLY A 110 4.10 -6.89 -14.83
C GLY A 110 4.60 -7.67 -13.62
N LEU A 111 4.02 -7.46 -12.43
CA LEU A 111 4.43 -8.11 -11.19
C LEU A 111 3.81 -9.49 -11.00
N ILE A 112 2.62 -9.70 -11.54
CA ILE A 112 1.92 -10.99 -11.55
C ILE A 112 1.39 -11.31 -12.94
N LYS A 113 1.08 -12.58 -13.18
CA LYS A 113 0.21 -13.05 -14.26
C LYS A 113 -1.13 -13.36 -13.63
N TYR A 114 -2.22 -12.77 -14.15
CA TYR A 114 -3.56 -12.96 -13.66
C TYR A 114 -4.42 -13.67 -14.69
N ASP A 115 -4.78 -14.93 -14.43
CA ASP A 115 -5.77 -15.66 -15.24
C ASP A 115 -7.19 -15.29 -14.80
N ARG A 116 -7.80 -14.36 -15.52
CA ARG A 116 -9.13 -13.83 -15.22
C ARG A 116 -10.25 -14.87 -15.36
N ARG A 117 -10.02 -15.99 -16.08
CA ARG A 117 -11.04 -17.04 -16.26
C ARG A 117 -11.12 -17.94 -15.02
N ASN A 118 -9.95 -18.34 -14.52
CA ASN A 118 -9.84 -19.25 -13.39
C ASN A 118 -9.60 -18.53 -12.06
N GLY A 119 -9.34 -17.22 -12.11
CA GLY A 119 -9.03 -16.41 -10.93
C GLY A 119 -7.65 -16.69 -10.32
N ASN A 120 -6.73 -17.36 -11.04
CA ASN A 120 -5.43 -17.76 -10.51
C ASN A 120 -4.37 -16.68 -10.70
N PHE A 121 -3.47 -16.59 -9.73
CA PHE A 121 -2.31 -15.70 -9.73
C PHE A 121 -1.02 -16.49 -9.89
N GLN A 122 -0.06 -15.90 -10.58
CA GLN A 122 1.30 -16.40 -10.66
C GLN A 122 2.28 -15.23 -10.52
N ALA A 123 3.21 -15.32 -9.55
CA ALA A 123 4.26 -14.32 -9.38
C ALA A 123 5.22 -14.33 -10.59
N THR A 124 5.61 -13.13 -11.04
CA THR A 124 6.71 -12.96 -12.00
C THR A 124 8.02 -12.75 -11.25
N ASP A 125 9.14 -12.76 -11.96
CA ASP A 125 10.44 -12.46 -11.36
C ASP A 125 10.49 -10.99 -10.86
N LEU A 126 9.85 -10.07 -11.59
CA LEU A 126 9.71 -8.68 -11.14
C LEU A 126 8.89 -8.57 -9.86
N GLY A 127 7.80 -9.34 -9.75
CA GLY A 127 7.00 -9.41 -8.52
C GLY A 127 7.79 -9.92 -7.32
N LYS A 128 8.63 -10.93 -7.53
CA LYS A 128 9.53 -11.45 -6.48
C LYS A 128 10.57 -10.40 -6.05
N ILE A 129 11.18 -9.69 -7.01
CA ILE A 129 12.13 -8.61 -6.72
C ILE A 129 11.41 -7.49 -5.92
N ALA A 130 10.26 -7.02 -6.37
CA ALA A 130 9.49 -5.99 -5.70
C ALA A 130 9.16 -6.38 -4.25
N SER A 131 8.71 -7.60 -4.02
CA SER A 131 8.40 -8.12 -2.68
C SER A 131 9.64 -8.26 -1.79
N THR A 132 10.76 -8.78 -2.34
CA THR A 132 11.98 -9.02 -1.57
C THR A 132 12.65 -7.72 -1.13
N TYR A 133 12.66 -6.71 -2.00
CA TYR A 133 13.33 -5.43 -1.74
C TYR A 133 12.38 -4.31 -1.30
N TYR A 134 11.11 -4.63 -1.05
CA TYR A 134 10.08 -3.66 -0.64
C TYR A 134 9.91 -2.47 -1.60
N VAL A 135 10.03 -2.74 -2.91
CA VAL A 135 9.83 -1.74 -3.95
C VAL A 135 8.36 -1.69 -4.33
N SER A 136 7.77 -0.50 -4.33
CA SER A 136 6.36 -0.32 -4.66
C SER A 136 6.04 -0.71 -6.11
N ASN A 137 4.81 -1.15 -6.34
CA ASN A 137 4.35 -1.49 -7.70
C ASN A 137 4.44 -0.29 -8.66
N THR A 138 4.26 0.92 -8.15
CA THR A 138 4.37 2.17 -8.92
C THR A 138 5.82 2.43 -9.35
N THR A 139 6.78 2.24 -8.44
CA THR A 139 8.21 2.34 -8.75
C THR A 139 8.64 1.29 -9.76
N MET A 140 8.17 0.04 -9.61
CA MET A 140 8.44 -1.01 -10.60
C MET A 140 7.88 -0.66 -11.97
N SER A 141 6.69 -0.07 -12.04
CA SER A 141 6.12 0.44 -13.31
C SER A 141 6.98 1.53 -13.93
N THR A 142 7.54 2.43 -13.13
CA THR A 142 8.46 3.49 -13.57
C THR A 142 9.75 2.86 -14.13
N TYR A 143 10.33 1.90 -13.42
CA TYR A 143 11.53 1.20 -13.87
C TYR A 143 11.30 0.43 -15.16
N ASN A 144 10.21 -0.31 -15.29
CA ASN A 144 9.85 -1.03 -16.50
C ASN A 144 9.70 -0.11 -17.72
N ARG A 145 9.26 1.12 -17.49
CA ARG A 145 9.06 2.11 -18.56
C ARG A 145 10.36 2.77 -19.02
N TYR A 146 11.26 3.11 -18.11
CA TYR A 146 12.40 3.97 -18.38
C TYR A 146 13.73 3.22 -18.41
N LEU A 147 13.86 2.09 -17.72
CA LEU A 147 15.11 1.35 -17.66
C LEU A 147 15.44 0.69 -19.00
N LYS A 148 16.60 1.00 -19.52
CA LYS A 148 17.12 0.44 -20.78
C LYS A 148 18.41 -0.33 -20.53
N PRO A 149 18.71 -1.39 -21.33
CA PRO A 149 19.93 -2.18 -21.15
C PRO A 149 21.25 -1.38 -21.21
N ASN A 150 21.23 -0.26 -21.93
CA ASN A 150 22.41 0.61 -22.15
C ASN A 150 22.32 1.93 -21.38
N ALA A 151 21.54 2.00 -20.32
CA ALA A 151 21.41 3.19 -19.51
C ALA A 151 22.74 3.55 -18.85
N GLY A 152 23.19 4.81 -19.01
CA GLY A 152 24.36 5.35 -18.34
C GLY A 152 24.09 5.68 -16.86
N GLU A 153 25.16 5.93 -16.09
CA GLU A 153 25.05 6.18 -14.66
C GLU A 153 24.11 7.38 -14.34
N MET A 154 24.18 8.46 -15.09
CA MET A 154 23.31 9.62 -14.92
C MET A 154 21.85 9.30 -15.21
N GLU A 155 21.58 8.48 -16.23
CA GLU A 155 20.23 8.04 -16.56
C GLU A 155 19.66 7.11 -15.47
N LEU A 156 20.48 6.22 -14.92
CA LEU A 156 20.13 5.36 -13.79
C LEU A 156 19.80 6.20 -12.54
N CYS A 157 20.62 7.20 -12.21
CA CYS A 157 20.35 8.11 -11.10
C CYS A 157 19.02 8.87 -11.30
N ASN A 158 18.76 9.37 -12.50
CA ASN A 158 17.51 10.05 -12.81
C ASN A 158 16.30 9.13 -12.67
N ILE A 159 16.38 7.90 -13.17
CA ILE A 159 15.30 6.90 -13.04
C ILE A 159 15.07 6.56 -11.57
N PHE A 160 16.15 6.38 -10.79
CA PHE A 160 16.06 6.10 -9.36
C PHE A 160 15.36 7.24 -8.59
N CYS A 161 15.67 8.49 -8.91
CA CYS A 161 15.02 9.65 -8.29
C CYS A 161 13.51 9.77 -8.57
N LEU A 162 13.00 9.06 -9.60
CA LEU A 162 11.56 9.01 -9.91
C LEU A 162 10.80 7.97 -9.06
N SER A 163 11.46 7.28 -8.14
CA SER A 163 10.84 6.27 -7.29
C SER A 163 9.81 6.88 -6.36
N GLU A 164 8.68 6.18 -6.19
CA GLU A 164 7.56 6.59 -5.34
C GLU A 164 7.97 6.75 -3.86
N GLU A 165 8.95 5.98 -3.43
CA GLU A 165 9.47 5.97 -2.07
C GLU A 165 10.02 7.34 -1.64
N PHE A 166 10.49 8.15 -2.58
CA PHE A 166 10.98 9.51 -2.30
C PHE A 166 9.89 10.55 -2.06
N LYS A 167 8.62 10.26 -2.35
CA LYS A 167 7.51 11.18 -2.09
C LYS A 167 7.38 11.61 -0.62
N ASN A 168 7.87 10.80 0.30
CA ASN A 168 7.84 11.10 1.72
C ASN A 168 8.96 12.05 2.15
N ILE A 169 9.91 12.37 1.27
CA ILE A 169 10.97 13.33 1.53
C ILE A 169 10.44 14.72 1.23
N VAL A 170 10.10 15.46 2.27
CA VAL A 170 9.64 16.85 2.16
C VAL A 170 10.83 17.78 2.28
N VAL A 171 11.08 18.57 1.23
CA VAL A 171 12.12 19.61 1.25
C VAL A 171 11.63 20.78 2.12
N ARG A 172 12.39 21.12 3.17
CA ARG A 172 12.09 22.25 4.04
C ARG A 172 12.42 23.58 3.32
N GLU A 173 11.78 24.67 3.73
CA GLU A 173 12.04 25.99 3.14
C GLU A 173 13.53 26.41 3.30
N GLU A 174 14.15 26.04 4.42
CA GLU A 174 15.55 26.30 4.74
C GLU A 174 16.51 25.59 3.78
N ASP A 175 16.14 24.34 3.35
CA ASP A 175 16.95 23.52 2.46
C ASP A 175 16.92 24.02 1.00
N LYS A 176 15.90 24.79 0.61
CA LYS A 176 15.73 25.28 -0.78
C LYS A 176 16.87 26.16 -1.24
N LEU A 177 17.40 27.01 -0.34
CA LEU A 177 18.55 27.89 -0.64
C LEU A 177 19.85 27.11 -0.85
N GLU A 178 20.04 26.04 -0.08
CA GLU A 178 21.22 25.18 -0.22
C GLU A 178 21.14 24.33 -1.48
N ILE A 179 19.96 23.80 -1.80
CA ILE A 179 19.72 23.06 -3.05
C ILE A 179 19.95 23.97 -4.25
N ALA A 180 19.46 25.21 -4.24
CA ALA A 180 19.70 26.17 -5.31
C ALA A 180 21.20 26.43 -5.54
N LYS A 181 21.98 26.62 -4.46
CA LYS A 181 23.45 26.79 -4.54
C LYS A 181 24.17 25.54 -5.08
N LEU A 182 23.66 24.35 -4.80
CA LEU A 182 24.21 23.10 -5.34
C LEU A 182 23.94 23.00 -6.85
N LEU A 183 22.73 23.39 -7.30
CA LEU A 183 22.36 23.38 -8.71
C LEU A 183 23.17 24.37 -9.55
N GLU A 184 23.64 25.50 -8.98
CA GLU A 184 24.53 26.46 -9.65
C GLU A 184 25.95 25.93 -9.86
N ARG A 185 26.34 24.86 -9.15
CA ARG A 185 27.70 24.25 -9.23
C ARG A 185 27.79 23.08 -10.20
N VAL A 186 26.70 22.61 -10.70
CA VAL A 186 26.56 21.49 -11.66
C VAL A 186 26.36 22.06 -13.06
#